data_8355424a93e25d7554d3d7ccb06bfc86
#
_entry.id   8355424a93e25d7554d3d7ccb06bfc86
#
_cell.length_a   1.000
_cell.length_b   1.000
_cell.length_c   1.000
_cell.angle_alpha   90.00
_cell.angle_beta   90.00
_cell.angle_gamma   90.00
#
_symmetry.space_group_name_H-M   'P 1'
#
loop_
_entity.id
_entity.type
_entity.pdbx_description
1 polymer ?
#
loop_
_entity_poly.entity_id
_entity_poly.type
_entity_poly.pdbx_seq_one_letter_code
_entity_poly.pdbx_strand_id
1 'polypeptide(L)'
;WPSIGSVVSKVQGDHLGTPGYVNMGGGISGGGFLGTAFAGFSSGGKGRYDMAKQSGMKEIRYASRKGLLQNFDSFRRDCDATGMMNGFDAFNRQAFDIITSERLAKALDFKNEEAKTVERYGKDCKNFLLARRVVEAGARFVTLTTGGWDTHNDNFNKLRDKNLPILDKGVTNLIQDLRDRSMLDDVTVIVWGEFGRT
;
A
#
# COMPACT_ATOMS: atom_id res chain seq x y z
N TRP A 1 -13.57 -6.78 -13.05
CA TRP A 1 -13.50 -5.31 -13.00
C TRP A 1 -12.29 -4.88 -12.19
N PRO A 2 -11.64 -3.76 -12.50
CA PRO A 2 -10.58 -3.22 -11.67
C PRO A 2 -11.13 -2.66 -10.36
N SER A 3 -10.32 -2.68 -9.31
CA SER A 3 -10.62 -1.95 -8.07
C SER A 3 -10.52 -0.44 -8.31
N ILE A 4 -11.19 0.36 -7.46
CA ILE A 4 -11.10 1.83 -7.52
C ILE A 4 -9.63 2.28 -7.41
N GLY A 5 -8.86 1.67 -6.49
CA GLY A 5 -7.44 1.97 -6.34
C GLY A 5 -6.62 1.69 -7.59
N SER A 6 -6.98 0.65 -8.36
CA SER A 6 -6.32 0.35 -9.64
C SER A 6 -6.63 1.41 -10.71
N VAL A 7 -7.84 1.96 -10.72
CA VAL A 7 -8.21 3.06 -11.61
C VAL A 7 -7.41 4.33 -11.23
N VAL A 8 -7.35 4.67 -9.94
CA VAL A 8 -6.57 5.81 -9.45
C VAL A 8 -5.09 5.65 -9.78
N SER A 9 -4.52 4.45 -9.56
CA SER A 9 -3.13 4.16 -9.91
C SER A 9 -2.85 4.35 -11.40
N LYS A 10 -3.78 3.94 -12.27
CA LYS A 10 -3.64 4.16 -13.72
C LYS A 10 -3.69 5.64 -14.11
N VAL A 11 -4.56 6.42 -13.48
CA VAL A 11 -4.78 7.83 -13.85
C VAL A 11 -3.69 8.72 -13.27
N GLN A 12 -3.28 8.50 -12.03
CA GLN A 12 -2.34 9.37 -11.32
C GLN A 12 -0.90 8.84 -11.33
N GLY A 13 -0.70 7.55 -11.60
CA GLY A 13 0.61 6.90 -11.61
C GLY A 13 1.23 6.77 -10.21
N ASP A 14 2.46 6.28 -10.22
CA ASP A 14 3.30 6.21 -9.03
C ASP A 14 3.95 7.56 -8.75
N HIS A 15 4.25 7.80 -7.49
CA HIS A 15 4.84 9.05 -7.07
C HIS A 15 6.00 8.83 -6.11
N LEU A 16 7.13 9.46 -6.39
CA LEU A 16 8.32 9.42 -5.53
C LEU A 16 8.85 8.00 -5.25
N GLY A 17 8.67 7.06 -6.19
CA GLY A 17 9.04 5.65 -6.00
C GLY A 17 8.11 4.89 -5.05
N THR A 18 6.92 5.43 -4.78
CA THR A 18 5.86 4.77 -4.00
C THR A 18 4.74 4.35 -4.95
N PRO A 19 4.20 3.12 -4.81
CA PRO A 19 3.10 2.66 -5.64
C PRO A 19 1.90 3.60 -5.55
N GLY A 20 1.27 3.90 -6.69
CA GLY A 20 0.05 4.70 -6.72
C GLY A 20 -1.09 4.10 -5.90
N TYR A 21 -1.14 2.78 -5.78
CA TYR A 21 -2.13 2.06 -4.98
C TYR A 21 -1.49 1.06 -4.01
N VAL A 22 -1.77 1.20 -2.72
CA VAL A 22 -1.35 0.26 -1.67
C VAL A 22 -2.56 -0.37 -0.99
N ASN A 23 -2.58 -1.70 -0.92
CA ASN A 23 -3.63 -2.47 -0.25
C ASN A 23 -3.13 -3.08 1.05
N MET A 24 -3.81 -2.77 2.15
CA MET A 24 -3.45 -3.19 3.50
C MET A 24 -4.59 -4.01 4.11
N GLY A 25 -4.35 -5.29 4.31
CA GLY A 25 -5.30 -6.16 5.02
C GLY A 25 -6.19 -7.04 4.15
N GLY A 26 -5.96 -7.12 2.85
CA GLY A 26 -6.75 -7.97 1.95
C GLY A 26 -7.89 -7.22 1.23
N GLY A 27 -8.89 -7.96 0.73
CA GLY A 27 -9.96 -7.39 -0.08
C GLY A 27 -9.64 -7.34 -1.58
N ILE A 28 -10.50 -6.68 -2.37
CA ILE A 28 -10.38 -6.59 -3.82
C ILE A 28 -9.31 -5.55 -4.17
N SER A 29 -8.16 -6.02 -4.64
CA SER A 29 -7.04 -5.17 -5.03
C SER A 29 -6.55 -5.41 -6.46
N GLY A 30 -7.30 -6.22 -7.22
CA GLY A 30 -6.91 -6.63 -8.56
C GLY A 30 -7.02 -5.53 -9.60
N GLY A 31 -6.10 -5.53 -10.57
CA GLY A 31 -6.10 -4.61 -11.70
C GLY A 31 -7.23 -4.85 -12.71
N GLY A 32 -7.90 -6.01 -12.66
CA GLY A 32 -8.93 -6.38 -13.62
C GLY A 32 -8.43 -6.26 -15.07
N PHE A 33 -9.23 -5.69 -15.93
CA PHE A 33 -8.85 -5.46 -17.35
C PHE A 33 -7.75 -4.38 -17.53
N LEU A 34 -7.40 -3.64 -16.48
CA LEU A 34 -6.27 -2.68 -16.52
C LEU A 34 -4.92 -3.39 -16.43
N GLY A 35 -4.90 -4.66 -16.00
CA GLY A 35 -3.69 -5.46 -15.85
C GLY A 35 -3.07 -5.39 -14.46
N THR A 36 -2.12 -6.27 -14.23
CA THR A 36 -1.44 -6.44 -12.92
C THR A 36 -0.56 -5.25 -12.52
N ALA A 37 -0.10 -4.47 -13.49
CA ALA A 37 0.69 -3.26 -13.24
C ALA A 37 -0.04 -2.23 -12.35
N PHE A 38 -1.36 -2.20 -12.39
CA PHE A 38 -2.19 -1.29 -11.61
C PHE A 38 -2.87 -1.96 -10.41
N ALA A 39 -2.56 -3.24 -10.15
CA ALA A 39 -3.04 -3.91 -8.95
C ALA A 39 -2.46 -3.29 -7.69
N GLY A 40 -3.21 -3.34 -6.60
CA GLY A 40 -2.75 -2.81 -5.32
C GLY A 40 -1.50 -3.54 -4.82
N PHE A 41 -0.46 -2.77 -4.50
CA PHE A 41 0.71 -3.29 -3.80
C PHE A 41 0.29 -3.78 -2.41
N SER A 42 0.48 -5.06 -2.12
CA SER A 42 0.09 -5.64 -0.84
C SER A 42 1.27 -5.67 0.14
N SER A 43 1.16 -4.93 1.22
CA SER A 43 2.15 -4.93 2.30
C SER A 43 2.10 -6.16 3.23
N GLY A 44 1.14 -7.05 3.05
CA GLY A 44 0.85 -8.15 3.98
C GLY A 44 0.55 -9.53 3.38
N GLY A 45 0.57 -9.72 2.06
CA GLY A 45 0.23 -10.99 1.40
C GLY A 45 1.35 -12.05 1.42
N LYS A 46 0.99 -13.31 1.10
CA LYS A 46 1.96 -14.37 0.77
C LYS A 46 2.64 -13.99 -0.56
N GLY A 47 3.69 -13.29 -0.54
CA GLY A 47 4.40 -12.66 -1.65
C GLY A 47 5.09 -11.41 -1.16
N ARG A 48 5.12 -11.24 0.14
CA ARG A 48 5.91 -10.22 0.82
C ARG A 48 7.29 -10.18 0.20
N TYR A 49 7.55 -9.12 -0.51
CA TYR A 49 8.91 -8.62 -0.48
C TYR A 49 9.15 -8.20 0.97
N ASP A 50 9.84 -9.05 1.72
CA ASP A 50 10.28 -8.72 3.06
C ASP A 50 11.39 -7.69 2.92
N MET A 51 10.97 -6.43 2.74
CA MET A 51 11.87 -5.30 2.55
C MET A 51 12.82 -5.16 3.75
N ALA A 52 12.41 -5.62 4.93
CA ALA A 52 13.25 -5.64 6.12
C ALA A 52 14.38 -6.68 6.05
N LYS A 53 14.19 -7.80 5.36
CA LYS A 53 15.25 -8.82 5.18
C LYS A 53 16.23 -8.49 4.07
N GLN A 54 15.91 -7.57 3.17
CA GLN A 54 16.81 -7.17 2.09
C GLN A 54 17.83 -6.12 2.51
N SER A 55 17.73 -5.54 3.70
CA SER A 55 18.71 -4.58 4.23
C SER A 55 20.14 -5.14 4.39
N GLY A 56 20.34 -6.45 4.22
CA GLY A 56 21.66 -7.10 4.21
C GLY A 56 22.30 -7.28 2.84
N MET A 57 21.61 -6.96 1.75
CA MET A 57 22.18 -7.08 0.42
C MET A 57 22.93 -5.79 0.07
N LYS A 58 24.27 -5.88 0.04
CA LYS A 58 25.15 -4.73 -0.27
C LYS A 58 24.69 -4.05 -1.59
N GLU A 59 24.59 -2.73 -1.58
CA GLU A 59 24.23 -1.86 -2.73
C GLU A 59 24.91 -2.24 -4.05
N ILE A 60 26.15 -2.73 -3.98
CA ILE A 60 26.95 -3.21 -5.13
C ILE A 60 26.27 -4.39 -5.87
N ARG A 61 25.57 -5.28 -5.17
CA ARG A 61 24.88 -6.41 -5.82
C ARG A 61 23.57 -5.98 -6.49
N TYR A 62 22.92 -4.94 -5.99
CA TYR A 62 21.75 -4.36 -6.63
C TYR A 62 22.10 -3.63 -7.92
N ALA A 63 23.14 -2.80 -7.88
CA ALA A 63 23.63 -2.08 -9.07
C ALA A 63 24.06 -3.05 -10.18
N SER A 64 24.77 -4.16 -9.84
CA SER A 64 25.19 -5.18 -10.79
C SER A 64 24.01 -5.98 -11.35
N ARG A 65 23.01 -6.32 -10.55
CA ARG A 65 21.79 -6.98 -11.03
C ARG A 65 20.95 -6.06 -11.88
N LYS A 66 20.86 -4.76 -11.53
CA LYS A 66 20.18 -3.74 -12.33
C LYS A 66 20.84 -3.61 -13.70
N GLY A 67 22.18 -3.56 -13.77
CA GLY A 67 22.93 -3.49 -15.01
C GLY A 67 22.74 -4.74 -15.89
N LEU A 68 22.71 -5.94 -15.27
CA LEU A 68 22.44 -7.20 -15.98
C LEU A 68 21.01 -7.26 -16.51
N LEU A 69 20.01 -6.85 -15.70
CA LEU A 69 18.63 -6.76 -16.15
C LEU A 69 18.47 -5.75 -17.30
N GLN A 70 19.06 -4.56 -17.19
CA GLN A 70 19.02 -3.54 -18.23
C GLN A 70 19.67 -4.01 -19.55
N ASN A 71 20.76 -4.75 -19.49
CA ASN A 71 21.41 -5.33 -20.68
C ASN A 71 20.56 -6.46 -21.29
N PHE A 72 19.90 -7.28 -20.47
CA PHE A 72 18.99 -8.31 -20.93
C PHE A 72 17.71 -7.70 -21.55
N ASP A 73 17.20 -6.63 -20.94
CA ASP A 73 16.01 -5.92 -21.39
C ASP A 73 16.30 -5.12 -22.68
N SER A 74 17.49 -4.58 -22.88
CA SER A 74 17.87 -3.94 -24.14
C SER A 74 17.94 -4.96 -25.28
N PHE A 75 18.53 -6.14 -25.03
CA PHE A 75 18.58 -7.22 -26.01
C PHE A 75 17.18 -7.75 -26.39
N ARG A 76 16.27 -7.86 -25.40
CA ARG A 76 14.89 -8.27 -25.63
C ARG A 76 14.10 -7.22 -26.41
N ARG A 77 14.30 -5.93 -26.16
CA ARG A 77 13.65 -4.83 -26.89
C ARG A 77 14.01 -4.83 -28.38
N ASP A 78 15.24 -5.17 -28.69
CA ASP A 78 15.71 -5.27 -30.08
C ASP A 78 15.03 -6.43 -30.83
N CYS A 79 14.49 -7.41 -30.08
CA CYS A 79 13.80 -8.59 -30.65
C CYS A 79 12.28 -8.49 -30.66
N ASP A 80 11.63 -7.49 -30.03
CA ASP A 80 10.17 -7.40 -29.90
C ASP A 80 9.55 -6.27 -30.72
N ALA A 81 9.02 -6.63 -31.89
CA ALA A 81 8.30 -5.70 -32.77
C ALA A 81 6.83 -5.48 -32.38
N THR A 82 6.30 -6.13 -31.33
CA THR A 82 4.85 -6.17 -31.05
C THR A 82 4.35 -5.20 -30.00
N GLY A 83 5.24 -4.49 -29.30
CA GLY A 83 4.90 -3.55 -28.23
C GLY A 83 4.43 -4.19 -26.90
N MET A 84 4.19 -5.50 -26.86
CA MET A 84 3.83 -6.22 -25.61
C MET A 84 4.95 -6.18 -24.57
N MET A 85 6.19 -6.16 -25.03
CA MET A 85 7.38 -6.07 -24.19
C MET A 85 7.53 -4.71 -23.52
N ASN A 86 7.07 -3.62 -24.16
CA ASN A 86 7.11 -2.27 -23.55
C ASN A 86 6.26 -2.18 -22.29
N GLY A 87 5.11 -2.87 -22.26
CA GLY A 87 4.27 -2.96 -21.07
C GLY A 87 4.92 -3.78 -19.95
N PHE A 88 5.61 -4.87 -20.31
CA PHE A 88 6.34 -5.71 -19.36
C PHE A 88 7.57 -4.99 -18.78
N ASP A 89 8.28 -4.25 -19.63
CA ASP A 89 9.41 -3.41 -19.20
C ASP A 89 8.99 -2.28 -18.27
N ALA A 90 7.86 -1.64 -18.55
CA ALA A 90 7.30 -0.61 -17.67
C ALA A 90 6.94 -1.19 -16.30
N PHE A 91 6.33 -2.38 -16.27
CA PHE A 91 5.99 -3.09 -15.04
C PHE A 91 7.25 -3.49 -14.23
N ASN A 92 8.26 -4.03 -14.90
CA ASN A 92 9.51 -4.40 -14.23
C ASN A 92 10.26 -3.18 -13.68
N ARG A 93 10.26 -2.06 -14.41
CA ARG A 93 10.85 -0.81 -13.97
C ARG A 93 10.11 -0.27 -12.74
N GLN A 94 8.80 -0.23 -12.80
CA GLN A 94 7.94 0.15 -11.68
C GLN A 94 8.20 -0.74 -10.45
N ALA A 95 8.20 -2.06 -10.62
CA ALA A 95 8.49 -2.99 -9.53
C ALA A 95 9.89 -2.77 -8.94
N PHE A 96 10.86 -2.46 -9.79
CA PHE A 96 12.22 -2.17 -9.36
C PHE A 96 12.29 -0.85 -8.57
N ASP A 97 11.66 0.21 -9.06
CA ASP A 97 11.62 1.52 -8.40
C ASP A 97 10.94 1.43 -7.02
N ILE A 98 9.88 0.64 -6.91
CA ILE A 98 9.21 0.36 -5.63
C ILE A 98 10.14 -0.40 -4.67
N ILE A 99 10.84 -1.44 -5.14
CA ILE A 99 11.73 -2.27 -4.31
C ILE A 99 12.95 -1.48 -3.84
N THR A 100 13.45 -0.56 -4.66
CA THR A 100 14.61 0.29 -4.33
C THR A 100 14.24 1.57 -3.61
N SER A 101 12.95 1.88 -3.47
CA SER A 101 12.49 3.08 -2.79
C SER A 101 12.68 2.97 -1.28
N GLU A 102 13.61 3.75 -0.75
CA GLU A 102 13.75 3.90 0.69
C GLU A 102 12.53 4.56 1.36
N ARG A 103 11.74 5.35 0.62
CA ARG A 103 10.57 6.06 1.16
C ARG A 103 9.49 5.10 1.63
N LEU A 104 9.12 4.14 0.77
CA LEU A 104 8.14 3.13 1.14
C LEU A 104 8.66 2.25 2.28
N ALA A 105 9.93 1.83 2.21
CA ALA A 105 10.55 1.05 3.27
C ALA A 105 10.53 1.78 4.63
N LYS A 106 10.87 3.08 4.64
CA LYS A 106 10.82 3.93 5.84
C LYS A 106 9.37 4.14 6.33
N ALA A 107 8.39 4.26 5.41
CA ALA A 107 6.98 4.37 5.77
C ALA A 107 6.46 3.10 6.46
N LEU A 108 6.93 1.92 6.04
CA LEU A 108 6.54 0.63 6.61
C LEU A 108 7.25 0.32 7.95
N ASP A 109 8.31 1.04 8.31
CA ASP A 109 9.04 0.85 9.56
C ASP A 109 8.63 1.88 10.63
N PHE A 110 7.93 1.42 11.67
CA PHE A 110 7.50 2.26 12.79
C PHE A 110 8.64 2.83 13.64
N LYS A 111 9.87 2.32 13.50
CA LYS A 111 11.03 2.87 14.26
C LYS A 111 11.31 4.33 13.94
N ASN A 112 10.87 4.78 12.77
CA ASN A 112 11.02 6.17 12.32
C ASN A 112 9.82 7.06 12.70
N GLU A 113 8.89 6.55 13.51
CA GLU A 113 7.73 7.32 13.96
C GLU A 113 7.92 7.79 15.40
N GLU A 114 7.32 8.93 15.72
CA GLU A 114 7.32 9.46 17.08
C GLU A 114 6.65 8.48 18.03
N ALA A 115 7.32 8.13 19.13
CA ALA A 115 6.83 7.14 20.09
C ALA A 115 5.43 7.49 20.63
N LYS A 116 5.17 8.78 20.90
CA LYS A 116 3.86 9.28 21.34
C LYS A 116 2.75 9.03 20.32
N THR A 117 3.05 9.18 19.03
CA THR A 117 2.11 8.88 17.94
C THR A 117 1.81 7.39 17.89
N VAL A 118 2.83 6.53 17.97
CA VAL A 118 2.65 5.07 17.98
C VAL A 118 1.81 4.63 19.19
N GLU A 119 2.04 5.21 20.36
CA GLU A 119 1.27 4.93 21.58
C GLU A 119 -0.19 5.38 21.46
N ARG A 120 -0.43 6.56 20.88
CA ARG A 120 -1.79 7.09 20.63
C ARG A 120 -2.65 6.13 19.83
N TYR A 121 -2.11 5.57 18.73
CA TYR A 121 -2.83 4.56 17.95
C TYR A 121 -2.96 3.23 18.71
N GLY A 122 -1.93 2.84 19.42
CA GLY A 122 -1.86 1.57 20.15
C GLY A 122 -1.76 0.36 19.19
N LYS A 123 -1.80 -0.84 19.77
CA LYS A 123 -1.54 -2.08 19.05
C LYS A 123 -2.59 -2.37 17.95
N ASP A 124 -3.87 -2.12 18.26
CA ASP A 124 -4.97 -2.54 17.39
C ASP A 124 -5.22 -1.58 16.22
N CYS A 125 -4.76 -0.35 16.31
CA CYS A 125 -4.93 0.69 15.28
C CYS A 125 -3.65 0.97 14.48
N LYS A 126 -2.61 0.12 14.56
CA LYS A 126 -1.34 0.32 13.85
C LYS A 126 -1.49 0.43 12.33
N ASN A 127 -2.48 -0.27 11.76
CA ASN A 127 -2.70 -0.21 10.33
C ASN A 127 -3.23 1.15 9.86
N PHE A 128 -3.97 1.88 10.70
CA PHE A 128 -4.38 3.26 10.40
C PHE A 128 -3.18 4.20 10.38
N LEU A 129 -2.26 4.06 11.34
CA LEU A 129 -1.00 4.79 11.33
C LEU A 129 -0.17 4.46 10.10
N LEU A 130 -0.09 3.18 9.73
CA LEU A 130 0.63 2.75 8.55
C LEU A 130 0.02 3.33 7.26
N ALA A 131 -1.31 3.39 7.16
CA ALA A 131 -2.01 4.00 6.03
C ALA A 131 -1.60 5.47 5.85
N ARG A 132 -1.61 6.27 6.94
CA ARG A 132 -1.15 7.67 6.90
C ARG A 132 0.30 7.76 6.41
N ARG A 133 1.20 6.95 6.96
CA ARG A 133 2.62 6.96 6.60
C ARG A 133 2.86 6.63 5.13
N VAL A 134 2.10 5.70 4.59
CA VAL A 134 2.19 5.30 3.18
C VAL A 134 1.66 6.40 2.26
N VAL A 135 0.59 7.10 2.65
CA VAL A 135 0.10 8.29 1.93
C VAL A 135 1.15 9.41 1.95
N GLU A 136 1.73 9.70 3.11
CA GLU A 136 2.80 10.69 3.29
C GLU A 136 4.05 10.35 2.44
N ALA A 137 4.32 9.05 2.23
CA ALA A 137 5.39 8.59 1.36
C ALA A 137 5.09 8.76 -0.14
N GLY A 138 3.85 9.04 -0.53
CA GLY A 138 3.45 9.35 -1.91
C GLY A 138 2.39 8.43 -2.52
N ALA A 139 1.86 7.44 -1.79
CA ALA A 139 0.75 6.64 -2.31
C ALA A 139 -0.49 7.50 -2.55
N ARG A 140 -1.13 7.31 -3.70
CA ARG A 140 -2.32 8.06 -4.11
C ARG A 140 -3.62 7.46 -3.58
N PHE A 141 -3.62 6.16 -3.39
CA PHE A 141 -4.77 5.43 -2.90
C PHE A 141 -4.32 4.32 -1.94
N VAL A 142 -4.90 4.30 -0.76
CA VAL A 142 -4.63 3.26 0.25
C VAL A 142 -5.95 2.64 0.67
N THR A 143 -6.06 1.31 0.57
CA THR A 143 -7.17 0.57 1.18
C THR A 143 -6.72 -0.09 2.46
N LEU A 144 -7.52 0.07 3.49
CA LEU A 144 -7.37 -0.62 4.76
C LEU A 144 -8.61 -1.47 5.01
N THR A 145 -8.46 -2.77 5.03
CA THR A 145 -9.56 -3.69 5.31
C THR A 145 -9.51 -4.12 6.78
N THR A 146 -10.61 -3.91 7.48
CA THR A 146 -10.82 -4.40 8.84
C THR A 146 -11.80 -5.56 8.78
N GLY A 147 -11.43 -6.72 9.32
CA GLY A 147 -12.27 -7.92 9.33
C GLY A 147 -13.11 -8.06 10.61
N GLY A 148 -13.90 -9.14 10.65
CA GLY A 148 -14.66 -9.51 11.85
C GLY A 148 -16.03 -8.87 11.99
N TRP A 149 -16.54 -8.28 10.91
CA TRP A 149 -17.87 -7.65 10.89
C TRP A 149 -19.01 -8.64 10.61
N ASP A 150 -18.71 -9.74 9.93
CA ASP A 150 -19.66 -10.84 9.73
C ASP A 150 -19.78 -11.70 11.00
N THR A 151 -20.62 -11.24 11.91
CA THR A 151 -20.81 -11.85 13.23
C THR A 151 -22.06 -12.71 13.23
N HIS A 152 -21.91 -14.03 13.14
CA HIS A 152 -23.05 -14.96 13.19
C HIS A 152 -23.63 -15.11 14.59
N ASN A 153 -22.85 -14.85 15.63
CA ASN A 153 -23.27 -14.93 17.04
C ASN A 153 -22.80 -13.71 17.82
N ASP A 154 -23.57 -13.30 18.82
CA ASP A 154 -23.24 -12.26 19.79
C ASP A 154 -22.85 -10.93 19.14
N ASN A 155 -23.61 -10.53 18.12
CA ASN A 155 -23.32 -9.37 17.29
C ASN A 155 -23.13 -8.07 18.09
N PHE A 156 -24.08 -7.76 18.97
CA PHE A 156 -24.07 -6.48 19.69
C PHE A 156 -22.88 -6.34 20.64
N ASN A 157 -22.51 -7.41 21.36
CA ASN A 157 -21.35 -7.36 22.25
C ASN A 157 -20.05 -7.27 21.45
N LYS A 158 -19.91 -8.02 20.36
CA LYS A 158 -18.73 -7.93 19.49
C LYS A 158 -18.57 -6.55 18.87
N LEU A 159 -19.66 -5.93 18.44
CA LEU A 159 -19.63 -4.56 17.93
C LEU A 159 -19.24 -3.56 19.03
N ARG A 160 -19.94 -3.60 20.17
CA ARG A 160 -19.74 -2.66 21.27
C ARG A 160 -18.35 -2.76 21.88
N ASP A 161 -17.89 -3.98 22.14
CA ASP A 161 -16.71 -4.21 22.98
C ASP A 161 -15.41 -4.34 22.18
N LYS A 162 -15.50 -4.58 20.85
CA LYS A 162 -14.32 -4.83 20.02
C LYS A 162 -14.29 -3.99 18.74
N ASN A 163 -15.25 -4.19 17.84
CA ASN A 163 -15.12 -3.68 16.47
C ASN A 163 -15.28 -2.16 16.41
N LEU A 164 -16.31 -1.61 17.04
CA LEU A 164 -16.57 -0.16 17.03
C LEU A 164 -15.49 0.64 17.78
N PRO A 165 -15.03 0.23 18.98
CA PRO A 165 -13.93 0.94 19.66
C PRO A 165 -12.64 0.99 18.86
N ILE A 166 -12.27 -0.08 18.13
CA ILE A 166 -11.08 -0.08 17.27
C ILE A 166 -11.28 0.85 16.08
N LEU A 167 -12.44 0.80 15.43
CA LEU A 167 -12.74 1.66 14.28
C LEU A 167 -12.77 3.13 14.70
N ASP A 168 -13.48 3.45 15.76
CA ASP A 168 -13.60 4.81 16.30
C ASP A 168 -12.23 5.39 16.66
N LYS A 169 -11.45 4.66 17.46
CA LYS A 169 -10.09 5.06 17.83
C LYS A 169 -9.19 5.21 16.60
N GLY A 170 -9.26 4.27 15.65
CA GLY A 170 -8.44 4.27 14.45
C GLY A 170 -8.71 5.46 13.56
N VAL A 171 -9.98 5.72 13.25
CA VAL A 171 -10.40 6.83 12.39
C VAL A 171 -10.16 8.18 13.07
N THR A 172 -10.51 8.33 14.34
CA THR A 172 -10.29 9.58 15.10
C THR A 172 -8.79 9.93 15.13
N ASN A 173 -7.93 8.97 15.45
CA ASN A 173 -6.48 9.22 15.46
C ASN A 173 -5.93 9.51 14.06
N LEU A 174 -6.46 8.87 13.01
CA LEU A 174 -6.07 9.14 11.64
C LEU A 174 -6.40 10.59 11.24
N ILE A 175 -7.64 11.02 11.47
CA ILE A 175 -8.07 12.39 11.16
C ILE A 175 -7.26 13.42 11.97
N GLN A 176 -7.02 13.18 13.24
CA GLN A 176 -6.21 14.08 14.06
C GLN A 176 -4.76 14.14 13.57
N ASP A 177 -4.16 13.00 13.21
CA ASP A 177 -2.80 12.93 12.71
C ASP A 177 -2.64 13.64 11.35
N LEU A 178 -3.61 13.47 10.44
CA LEU A 178 -3.67 14.22 9.18
C LEU A 178 -3.78 15.73 9.42
N ARG A 179 -4.58 16.15 10.39
CA ARG A 179 -4.71 17.58 10.77
C ARG A 179 -3.40 18.12 11.32
N ASP A 180 -2.78 17.42 12.29
CA ASP A 180 -1.54 17.82 12.94
C ASP A 180 -0.39 17.98 11.92
N ARG A 181 -0.48 17.29 10.79
CA ARG A 181 0.51 17.31 9.68
C ARG A 181 0.11 18.20 8.51
N SER A 182 -0.98 18.95 8.61
CA SER A 182 -1.51 19.79 7.53
C SER A 182 -1.80 19.02 6.23
N MET A 183 -2.20 17.75 6.37
CA MET A 183 -2.54 16.86 5.25
C MET A 183 -4.06 16.69 5.06
N LEU A 184 -4.88 17.22 5.97
CA LEU A 184 -6.33 16.95 5.99
C LEU A 184 -7.04 17.49 4.75
N ASP A 185 -6.57 18.59 4.19
CA ASP A 185 -7.17 19.20 3.01
C ASP A 185 -6.81 18.45 1.71
N ASP A 186 -5.72 17.68 1.73
CA ASP A 186 -5.22 16.92 0.58
C ASP A 186 -5.63 15.45 0.60
N VAL A 187 -6.16 14.94 1.72
CA VAL A 187 -6.46 13.52 1.93
C VAL A 187 -7.93 13.30 2.23
N THR A 188 -8.62 12.60 1.33
CA THR A 188 -10.00 12.16 1.57
C THR A 188 -10.00 10.82 2.28
N VAL A 189 -10.65 10.73 3.43
CA VAL A 189 -10.86 9.49 4.18
C VAL A 189 -12.29 9.00 3.98
N ILE A 190 -12.44 7.78 3.46
CA ILE A 190 -13.72 7.15 3.20
C ILE A 190 -13.83 5.89 4.06
N VAL A 191 -14.91 5.79 4.84
CA VAL A 191 -15.23 4.58 5.62
C VAL A 191 -16.53 4.01 5.07
N TRP A 192 -16.49 2.78 4.58
CA TRP A 192 -17.67 2.11 4.05
C TRP A 192 -17.74 0.64 4.44
N GLY A 193 -18.91 0.07 4.30
CA GLY A 193 -19.16 -1.37 4.35
C GLY A 193 -19.78 -1.85 3.05
N GLU A 194 -19.94 -3.15 2.92
CA GLU A 194 -20.61 -3.80 1.78
C GLU A 194 -22.11 -3.50 1.79
N PHE A 195 -22.72 -3.61 2.96
CA PHE A 195 -24.12 -3.28 3.25
C PHE A 195 -24.29 -2.99 4.75
N GLY A 196 -25.41 -2.39 5.12
CA GLY A 196 -25.76 -2.16 6.52
C GLY A 196 -26.16 -3.45 7.23
N ARG A 197 -26.20 -3.42 8.56
CA ARG A 197 -26.70 -4.50 9.39
C ARG A 197 -27.98 -4.07 10.07
N THR A 198 -29.02 -4.87 9.88
CA THR A 198 -30.33 -4.74 10.54
C THR A 198 -30.40 -5.65 11.76
#